data_38984c685493eb135f662dce98af0977
#
_entry.id   38984c685493eb135f662dce98af0977
#
_cell.length_a   1.000
_cell.length_b   1.000
_cell.length_c   1.000
_cell.angle_alpha   90.00
_cell.angle_beta   90.00
_cell.angle_gamma   90.00
#
_symmetry.space_group_name_H-M   'P 1'
#
loop_
_entity.id
_entity.type
_entity.pdbx_description
1 polymer ?
#
loop_
_entity_poly.entity_id
_entity_poly.type
_entity_poly.pdbx_seq_one_letter_code
_entity_poly.pdbx_strand_id
1 'polypeptide(L)'
;MILFSVTAGFPVHAIGESYSLNQSTTRIQETDNPGITFSLNVTGATASLNYQFTWTVRDPTGGTKTANTNVNTAPTKFVTSVTYPTSFGTSVTLVGNYTLTVTQASPPPSTSPAATAQFKVGLTDALVYQRTNTVSIMAQGYRPLENITIVIRSGTTSATGFPTSKLANSAGILSFTWAPPYNTPLGNFTGTLTGVTTTNGALDTQSFDIDPASVNIPQVSITQTLLQRSQVESFRFVASYPNSLQARTGSAIIRVTEADGTTIHNITATYKTSLGLFEGSYRIPLNSTTGAWVASIDIGGFNDGYGNTGPVSGVVHGFAVSPASLIVSPSTSSNNYTIGNVVAIYVSVITPGGANFTSGAVSATTFFSGQRIGGPVQLFYDLSRGKWVGGYTINTTSPSGVWLVEINATDLYGNTGYGSTSILVTVSAPQQASTFNYLLVVIIILVGALAILGSWVVLRRGRISRRVLKVDLEAVHAEAQKVENQDFFKKIKEQLSDQRSENQSSPDSK
;
A
#
# COMPACT_ATOMS: atom_id res chain seq x y z
N MET A 1 63.74 38.83 -66.32
CA MET A 1 63.69 37.43 -65.90
C MET A 1 63.26 37.46 -64.44
N ILE A 2 61.95 37.27 -64.18
CA ILE A 2 61.40 37.35 -62.84
C ILE A 2 61.29 35.90 -62.32
N LEU A 3 62.07 35.59 -61.28
CA LEU A 3 62.05 34.28 -60.63
C LEU A 3 60.89 34.27 -59.59
N PHE A 4 59.83 33.55 -59.89
CA PHE A 4 58.78 33.22 -58.88
C PHE A 4 59.26 32.04 -58.06
N SER A 5 59.57 32.33 -56.78
CA SER A 5 59.74 31.30 -55.74
C SER A 5 58.36 30.80 -55.33
N VAL A 6 58.00 29.63 -55.80
CA VAL A 6 56.81 28.91 -55.25
C VAL A 6 57.26 28.17 -53.99
N THR A 7 56.98 28.75 -52.83
CA THR A 7 57.01 27.99 -51.62
C THR A 7 55.81 27.07 -51.59
N ALA A 8 56.02 25.79 -51.94
CA ALA A 8 55.05 24.75 -51.73
C ALA A 8 54.86 24.59 -50.16
N GLY A 9 53.80 25.22 -49.65
CA GLY A 9 53.30 24.89 -48.38
C GLY A 9 52.77 23.46 -48.41
N PHE A 10 53.51 22.53 -47.86
CA PHE A 10 52.99 21.18 -47.60
C PHE A 10 51.81 21.29 -46.69
N PRO A 11 50.64 20.71 -47.03
CA PRO A 11 49.53 20.64 -46.10
C PRO A 11 50.01 19.81 -44.89
N VAL A 12 50.06 20.44 -43.75
CA VAL A 12 50.20 19.70 -42.49
C VAL A 12 48.97 18.82 -42.38
N HIS A 13 49.09 17.55 -42.75
CA HIS A 13 48.04 16.57 -42.54
C HIS A 13 47.85 16.47 -41.01
N ALA A 14 46.63 16.68 -40.56
CA ALA A 14 46.27 16.31 -39.20
C ALA A 14 46.59 14.82 -39.04
N ILE A 15 47.54 14.53 -38.19
CA ILE A 15 48.01 13.18 -37.91
C ILE A 15 46.89 12.51 -37.14
N GLY A 16 46.49 11.31 -37.54
CA GLY A 16 45.38 10.57 -36.92
C GLY A 16 45.80 9.95 -35.59
N GLU A 17 46.28 10.79 -34.63
CA GLU A 17 46.60 10.31 -33.30
C GLU A 17 45.33 9.92 -32.55
N SER A 18 45.43 8.84 -31.80
CA SER A 18 44.41 8.38 -30.86
C SER A 18 44.97 8.38 -29.42
N TYR A 19 44.19 8.93 -28.49
CA TYR A 19 44.57 9.11 -27.11
C TYR A 19 43.73 8.25 -26.20
N SER A 20 44.39 7.58 -25.21
CA SER A 20 43.72 6.84 -24.13
C SER A 20 44.39 7.18 -22.82
N LEU A 21 43.61 7.74 -21.89
CA LEU A 21 44.09 8.16 -20.58
C LEU A 21 43.70 7.13 -19.50
N ASN A 22 44.69 6.64 -18.79
CA ASN A 22 44.52 5.80 -17.63
C ASN A 22 44.91 6.56 -16.37
N GLN A 23 44.24 6.26 -15.25
CA GLN A 23 44.58 6.82 -13.93
C GLN A 23 44.77 5.68 -12.93
N SER A 24 45.77 5.82 -12.03
CA SER A 24 46.10 4.77 -11.04
C SER A 24 45.02 4.59 -9.97
N THR A 25 44.25 5.63 -9.68
CA THR A 25 43.13 5.64 -8.74
C THR A 25 42.20 6.79 -9.08
N THR A 26 40.94 6.72 -8.62
CA THR A 26 39.95 7.78 -8.81
C THR A 26 39.83 8.69 -7.59
N ARG A 27 40.53 8.38 -6.49
CA ARG A 27 40.49 9.15 -5.25
C ARG A 27 41.83 9.10 -4.50
N ILE A 28 42.21 10.24 -3.90
CA ILE A 28 43.29 10.34 -2.95
C ILE A 28 42.82 11.13 -1.71
N GLN A 29 43.52 10.98 -0.60
CA GLN A 29 43.37 11.82 0.57
C GLN A 29 44.09 13.16 0.33
N GLU A 30 43.84 14.16 1.22
CA GLU A 30 44.61 15.43 1.25
C GLU A 30 46.08 15.23 1.60
N THR A 31 46.79 14.41 0.85
CA THR A 31 48.20 14.06 1.07
C THR A 31 48.88 13.86 -0.27
N ASP A 32 50.16 14.19 -0.31
CA ASP A 32 50.98 14.10 -1.50
C ASP A 32 51.43 12.66 -1.83
N ASN A 33 51.24 11.71 -0.90
CA ASN A 33 51.81 10.37 -1.06
C ASN A 33 50.82 9.26 -0.60
N PRO A 34 50.49 8.31 -1.48
CA PRO A 34 50.77 8.31 -2.92
C PRO A 34 49.77 9.21 -3.67
N GLY A 35 50.24 9.92 -4.67
CA GLY A 35 49.40 10.71 -5.55
C GLY A 35 48.67 9.88 -6.58
N ILE A 36 48.05 10.55 -7.55
CA ILE A 36 47.41 9.91 -8.72
C ILE A 36 48.40 9.99 -9.87
N THR A 37 48.77 8.85 -10.44
CA THR A 37 49.50 8.77 -11.70
C THR A 37 48.52 8.70 -12.86
N PHE A 38 48.63 9.64 -13.77
CA PHE A 38 47.92 9.68 -15.04
C PHE A 38 48.86 9.27 -16.16
N SER A 39 48.46 8.32 -16.99
CA SER A 39 49.24 7.80 -18.11
C SER A 39 48.47 7.95 -19.40
N LEU A 40 48.97 8.79 -20.28
CA LEU A 40 48.41 9.00 -21.64
C LEU A 40 49.09 8.06 -22.61
N ASN A 41 48.34 7.14 -23.16
CA ASN A 41 48.76 6.30 -24.27
C ASN A 41 48.43 7.00 -25.58
N VAL A 42 49.44 7.22 -26.37
CA VAL A 42 49.30 7.81 -27.71
C VAL A 42 49.60 6.75 -28.77
N THR A 43 48.73 6.61 -29.76
CA THR A 43 48.91 5.69 -30.89
C THR A 43 48.68 6.46 -32.21
N GLY A 44 49.31 6.04 -33.27
CA GLY A 44 49.26 6.76 -34.56
C GLY A 44 50.11 8.02 -34.63
N ALA A 45 51.04 8.18 -33.69
CA ALA A 45 51.98 9.28 -33.66
C ALA A 45 52.94 9.19 -34.88
N THR A 46 53.41 10.34 -35.36
CA THR A 46 54.45 10.41 -36.39
C THR A 46 55.80 10.15 -35.77
N ALA A 47 56.50 9.12 -36.24
CA ALA A 47 57.82 8.77 -35.76
C ALA A 47 58.82 9.91 -35.90
N SER A 48 59.75 10.04 -34.92
CA SER A 48 60.82 11.03 -34.89
C SER A 48 60.39 12.50 -34.69
N LEU A 49 59.13 12.79 -34.47
CA LEU A 49 58.67 14.10 -34.06
C LEU A 49 58.72 14.24 -32.52
N ASN A 50 58.85 15.50 -32.08
CA ASN A 50 58.76 15.84 -30.67
C ASN A 50 57.36 16.18 -30.26
N TYR A 51 56.82 15.44 -29.31
CA TYR A 51 55.48 15.66 -28.74
C TYR A 51 55.58 16.39 -27.42
N GLN A 52 54.74 17.43 -27.27
CA GLN A 52 54.64 18.21 -26.05
C GLN A 52 53.22 18.19 -25.55
N PHE A 53 53.03 17.86 -24.27
CA PHE A 53 51.71 17.83 -23.62
C PHE A 53 51.73 18.78 -22.42
N THR A 54 50.64 19.55 -22.28
CA THR A 54 50.32 20.32 -21.09
C THR A 54 49.18 19.60 -20.37
N TRP A 55 49.44 19.28 -19.13
CA TRP A 55 48.50 18.66 -18.21
C TRP A 55 47.99 19.75 -17.25
N THR A 56 46.69 19.97 -17.19
CA THR A 56 46.04 20.99 -16.37
C THR A 56 45.11 20.33 -15.41
N VAL A 57 45.34 20.45 -14.11
CA VAL A 57 44.44 20.06 -13.04
C VAL A 57 43.66 21.28 -12.59
N ARG A 58 42.34 21.18 -12.56
CA ARG A 58 41.43 22.18 -12.01
C ARG A 58 40.88 21.67 -10.69
N ASP A 59 41.01 22.46 -9.62
CA ASP A 59 40.47 22.17 -8.29
C ASP A 59 38.98 22.52 -8.15
N PRO A 60 38.31 22.14 -7.03
CA PRO A 60 36.89 22.42 -6.80
C PRO A 60 36.51 23.91 -6.80
N THR A 61 37.46 24.79 -6.52
CA THR A 61 37.25 26.27 -6.52
C THR A 61 37.52 26.91 -7.87
N GLY A 62 38.00 26.12 -8.86
CA GLY A 62 38.31 26.58 -10.19
C GLY A 62 39.76 26.98 -10.39
N GLY A 63 40.60 26.90 -9.33
CA GLY A 63 42.06 27.11 -9.44
C GLY A 63 42.70 26.03 -10.35
N THR A 64 43.74 26.41 -11.07
CA THR A 64 44.43 25.52 -11.99
C THR A 64 45.93 25.38 -11.68
N LYS A 65 46.42 24.16 -11.89
CA LYS A 65 47.87 23.84 -11.82
C LYS A 65 48.23 23.08 -13.10
N THR A 66 49.45 23.31 -13.58
CA THR A 66 49.90 22.71 -14.83
C THR A 66 51.22 21.96 -14.64
N ALA A 67 51.37 20.90 -15.43
CA ALA A 67 52.64 20.19 -15.62
C ALA A 67 52.85 19.96 -17.14
N ASN A 68 54.09 19.86 -17.56
CA ASN A 68 54.43 19.63 -18.94
C ASN A 68 55.24 18.34 -19.08
N THR A 69 54.98 17.60 -20.17
CA THR A 69 55.80 16.45 -20.54
C THR A 69 56.23 16.57 -22.02
N ASN A 70 57.45 16.15 -22.31
CA ASN A 70 58.02 16.14 -23.67
C ASN A 70 58.47 14.73 -23.99
N VAL A 71 58.10 14.26 -25.19
CA VAL A 71 58.58 13.00 -25.75
C VAL A 71 59.36 13.33 -26.98
N ASN A 72 60.67 13.38 -26.88
CA ASN A 72 61.59 13.69 -27.98
C ASN A 72 61.75 12.46 -28.87
N THR A 73 61.80 12.67 -30.22
CA THR A 73 61.93 11.58 -31.18
C THR A 73 60.96 10.42 -30.91
N ALA A 74 59.67 10.74 -30.78
CA ALA A 74 58.62 9.80 -30.42
C ALA A 74 58.53 8.62 -31.39
N PRO A 75 58.29 7.40 -30.92
CA PRO A 75 57.84 6.27 -31.79
C PRO A 75 56.37 6.43 -32.17
N THR A 76 55.87 5.60 -33.06
CA THR A 76 54.45 5.62 -33.49
C THR A 76 53.43 5.28 -32.38
N LYS A 77 53.93 4.70 -31.29
CA LYS A 77 53.18 4.44 -30.03
C LYS A 77 54.07 4.75 -28.85
N PHE A 78 53.56 5.53 -27.88
CA PHE A 78 54.30 5.86 -26.67
C PHE A 78 53.33 6.13 -25.51
N VAL A 79 53.88 6.17 -24.31
CA VAL A 79 53.20 6.54 -23.07
C VAL A 79 53.91 7.70 -22.46
N THR A 80 53.17 8.70 -22.03
CA THR A 80 53.69 9.78 -21.17
C THR A 80 52.86 9.89 -19.92
N SER A 81 53.44 10.25 -18.79
CA SER A 81 52.75 10.24 -17.52
C SER A 81 53.16 11.39 -16.61
N VAL A 82 52.23 11.78 -15.73
CA VAL A 82 52.46 12.72 -14.64
C VAL A 82 51.81 12.15 -13.36
N THR A 83 52.34 12.58 -12.24
CA THR A 83 51.73 12.24 -10.92
C THR A 83 51.26 13.53 -10.24
N TYR A 84 50.00 13.62 -9.97
CA TYR A 84 49.41 14.71 -9.18
C TYR A 84 49.49 14.33 -7.68
N PRO A 85 49.94 15.23 -6.77
CA PRO A 85 50.28 16.64 -7.01
C PRO A 85 51.75 16.87 -7.38
N THR A 86 52.61 15.86 -7.24
CA THR A 86 54.09 15.98 -7.29
C THR A 86 54.61 16.59 -8.59
N SER A 87 54.14 16.11 -9.76
CA SER A 87 54.56 16.61 -11.05
C SER A 87 54.08 18.05 -11.32
N PHE A 88 53.12 18.55 -10.56
CA PHE A 88 52.56 19.89 -10.71
C PHE A 88 53.20 20.91 -9.76
N GLY A 89 54.19 20.49 -8.94
CA GLY A 89 54.86 21.35 -7.96
C GLY A 89 53.94 21.98 -6.95
N THR A 90 52.90 21.23 -6.53
CA THR A 90 51.87 21.70 -5.61
C THR A 90 51.62 20.65 -4.53
N SER A 91 50.88 21.03 -3.48
CA SER A 91 50.28 20.13 -2.49
C SER A 91 48.76 20.14 -2.63
N VAL A 92 48.12 19.08 -2.13
CA VAL A 92 46.67 18.99 -2.09
C VAL A 92 46.20 19.65 -0.78
N THR A 93 45.34 20.66 -0.89
CA THR A 93 44.82 21.43 0.26
C THR A 93 43.29 21.54 0.27
N LEU A 94 42.62 21.16 -0.82
CA LEU A 94 41.19 21.31 -0.97
C LEU A 94 40.53 19.94 -1.19
N VAL A 95 39.49 19.69 -0.42
CA VAL A 95 38.63 18.50 -0.57
C VAL A 95 37.59 18.76 -1.66
N GLY A 96 37.31 17.77 -2.53
CA GLY A 96 36.29 17.84 -3.53
C GLY A 96 36.63 17.17 -4.87
N ASN A 97 35.89 17.54 -5.91
CA ASN A 97 36.10 17.01 -7.25
C ASN A 97 37.10 17.83 -8.05
N TYR A 98 38.04 17.13 -8.65
CA TYR A 98 39.09 17.69 -9.50
C TYR A 98 38.89 17.19 -10.94
N THR A 99 39.31 18.03 -11.90
CA THR A 99 39.31 17.66 -13.32
C THR A 99 40.70 17.79 -13.88
N LEU A 100 41.21 16.76 -14.52
CA LEU A 100 42.42 16.80 -15.33
C LEU A 100 42.01 16.98 -16.80
N THR A 101 42.73 17.89 -17.49
CA THR A 101 42.67 18.08 -18.92
C THR A 101 44.07 17.97 -19.48
N VAL A 102 44.21 17.19 -20.56
CA VAL A 102 45.48 17.05 -21.28
C VAL A 102 45.35 17.71 -22.65
N THR A 103 46.24 18.65 -22.97
CA THR A 103 46.30 19.27 -24.28
C THR A 103 47.66 18.98 -24.90
N GLN A 104 47.66 18.61 -26.19
CA GLN A 104 48.89 18.50 -26.97
C GLN A 104 49.25 19.89 -27.46
N ALA A 105 50.46 20.37 -27.14
CA ALA A 105 50.94 21.67 -27.55
C ALA A 105 51.71 21.60 -28.86
N SER A 106 52.35 20.46 -29.14
CA SER A 106 53.11 20.24 -30.39
C SER A 106 53.25 18.73 -30.65
N PRO A 107 53.18 18.27 -31.92
CA PRO A 107 52.59 18.95 -33.08
C PRO A 107 51.12 19.28 -32.88
N PRO A 108 50.42 20.03 -33.78
CA PRO A 108 48.97 20.30 -33.64
C PRO A 108 48.18 19.00 -33.51
N PRO A 109 47.30 18.86 -32.49
CA PRO A 109 46.62 17.62 -32.18
C PRO A 109 45.50 17.31 -33.17
N SER A 110 45.19 16.03 -33.31
CA SER A 110 44.01 15.56 -34.06
C SER A 110 42.71 15.90 -33.33
N THR A 111 42.74 15.99 -31.95
CA THR A 111 41.61 16.36 -31.10
C THR A 111 42.09 17.27 -29.96
N SER A 112 41.25 18.23 -29.56
CA SER A 112 41.56 19.11 -28.43
C SER A 112 40.32 19.26 -27.52
N PRO A 113 40.42 18.93 -26.21
CA PRO A 113 41.61 18.38 -25.52
C PRO A 113 41.89 16.94 -26.00
N ALA A 114 43.16 16.50 -25.84
CA ALA A 114 43.57 15.13 -26.14
C ALA A 114 42.86 14.12 -25.19
N ALA A 115 42.72 14.44 -23.90
CA ALA A 115 42.03 13.61 -22.95
C ALA A 115 41.58 14.42 -21.70
N THR A 116 40.58 13.89 -21.00
CA THR A 116 40.13 14.41 -19.72
C THR A 116 39.91 13.27 -18.71
N ALA A 117 40.08 13.55 -17.42
CA ALA A 117 39.76 12.64 -16.33
C ALA A 117 39.22 13.41 -15.13
N GLN A 118 38.45 12.73 -14.29
CA GLN A 118 37.96 13.26 -13.03
C GLN A 118 38.48 12.40 -11.87
N PHE A 119 38.79 13.05 -10.77
CA PHE A 119 39.18 12.38 -9.53
C PHE A 119 38.72 13.17 -8.30
N LYS A 120 38.66 12.51 -7.17
CA LYS A 120 38.23 13.11 -5.89
C LYS A 120 39.41 13.20 -4.91
N VAL A 121 39.39 14.25 -4.11
CA VAL A 121 40.33 14.44 -3.00
C VAL A 121 39.52 14.48 -1.70
N GLY A 122 39.96 13.73 -0.68
CA GLY A 122 39.36 13.70 0.64
C GLY A 122 39.24 12.32 1.27
N LEU A 123 38.97 12.27 2.58
CA LEU A 123 38.69 11.01 3.29
C LEU A 123 37.45 10.32 2.80
N THR A 124 36.41 11.08 2.49
CA THR A 124 35.13 10.54 1.99
C THR A 124 35.02 10.64 0.46
N ASP A 125 34.22 9.78 -0.14
CA ASP A 125 34.02 9.77 -1.59
C ASP A 125 33.07 10.88 -2.08
N ALA A 126 32.37 11.58 -1.18
CA ALA A 126 31.59 12.79 -1.45
C ALA A 126 31.60 13.73 -0.23
N LEU A 127 31.07 14.94 -0.38
CA LEU A 127 30.89 15.90 0.71
C LEU A 127 29.46 16.00 1.21
N VAL A 128 28.51 15.44 0.45
CA VAL A 128 27.09 15.42 0.79
C VAL A 128 26.54 14.02 0.51
N TYR A 129 25.84 13.48 1.46
CA TYR A 129 25.21 12.16 1.37
C TYR A 129 23.75 12.25 1.78
N GLN A 130 22.90 11.49 1.14
CA GLN A 130 21.59 11.22 1.69
C GLN A 130 21.69 10.12 2.75
N ARG A 131 20.83 10.17 3.77
CA ARG A 131 20.64 9.05 4.70
C ARG A 131 20.49 7.75 3.93
N THR A 132 20.97 6.66 4.48
CA THR A 132 21.01 5.31 3.91
C THR A 132 21.98 5.11 2.74
N ASN A 133 22.51 6.17 2.13
CA ASN A 133 23.60 6.04 1.16
C ASN A 133 24.92 5.71 1.86
N THR A 134 25.75 4.96 1.17
CA THR A 134 27.05 4.55 1.72
C THR A 134 28.05 5.70 1.65
N VAL A 135 28.56 6.10 2.80
CA VAL A 135 29.75 6.94 2.94
C VAL A 135 30.96 6.02 2.87
N SER A 136 31.79 6.19 1.85
CA SER A 136 33.02 5.42 1.69
C SER A 136 34.22 6.25 2.17
N ILE A 137 34.85 5.79 3.24
CA ILE A 137 36.05 6.40 3.83
C ILE A 137 37.30 5.63 3.37
N MET A 138 38.27 6.34 2.88
CA MET A 138 39.58 5.80 2.52
C MET A 138 40.65 6.72 3.07
N ALA A 139 41.63 6.19 3.78
CA ALA A 139 42.78 6.91 4.29
C ALA A 139 44.06 6.09 4.06
N GLN A 140 45.16 6.76 3.95
CA GLN A 140 46.45 6.15 3.64
C GLN A 140 47.58 6.80 4.48
N GLY A 141 48.75 6.21 4.43
CA GLY A 141 49.91 6.70 5.21
C GLY A 141 50.03 6.11 6.60
N TYR A 142 49.21 5.10 6.94
CA TYR A 142 49.31 4.32 8.19
C TYR A 142 50.39 3.23 8.06
N ARG A 143 50.80 2.70 9.22
CA ARG A 143 51.66 1.49 9.19
C ARG A 143 50.86 0.27 8.67
N PRO A 144 51.48 -0.69 8.02
CA PRO A 144 50.84 -1.95 7.66
C PRO A 144 50.19 -2.60 8.89
N LEU A 145 48.88 -2.99 8.73
CA LEU A 145 48.09 -3.63 9.77
C LEU A 145 47.89 -2.81 11.06
N GLU A 146 48.10 -1.50 11.01
CA GLU A 146 47.83 -0.62 12.14
C GLU A 146 46.33 -0.56 12.44
N ASN A 147 45.99 -0.60 13.73
CA ASN A 147 44.63 -0.42 14.17
C ASN A 147 44.25 1.06 14.18
N ILE A 148 43.20 1.43 13.45
CA ILE A 148 42.75 2.80 13.27
C ILE A 148 41.40 2.97 13.93
N THR A 149 41.28 3.90 14.86
CA THR A 149 40.02 4.32 15.47
C THR A 149 39.32 5.30 14.52
N ILE A 150 38.07 5.03 14.21
CA ILE A 150 37.19 5.82 13.35
C ILE A 150 36.13 6.46 14.23
N VAL A 151 35.97 7.75 14.16
CA VAL A 151 34.94 8.51 14.87
C VAL A 151 34.14 9.31 13.84
N ILE A 152 32.84 9.16 13.82
CA ILE A 152 31.94 10.03 13.06
C ILE A 152 31.00 10.70 14.07
N ARG A 153 30.91 12.02 14.05
CA ARG A 153 30.07 12.79 14.98
C ARG A 153 29.39 13.98 14.31
N SER A 154 28.23 14.39 14.85
CA SER A 154 27.61 15.68 14.57
C SER A 154 27.78 16.55 15.84
N GLY A 155 28.57 17.62 15.73
CA GLY A 155 29.00 18.40 16.90
C GLY A 155 29.72 17.51 17.92
N THR A 156 29.19 17.41 19.13
CA THR A 156 29.75 16.58 20.21
C THR A 156 29.21 15.16 20.25
N THR A 157 28.12 14.87 19.51
CA THR A 157 27.40 13.57 19.56
C THR A 157 27.97 12.62 18.52
N SER A 158 28.42 11.45 18.95
CA SER A 158 28.86 10.38 18.04
C SER A 158 27.65 9.79 17.29
N ALA A 159 27.85 9.50 16.00
CA ALA A 159 26.87 8.74 15.21
C ALA A 159 26.75 7.32 15.76
N THR A 160 25.60 6.68 15.51
CA THR A 160 25.35 5.30 15.93
C THR A 160 26.41 4.36 15.36
N GLY A 161 27.00 3.54 16.24
CA GLY A 161 28.07 2.60 15.87
C GLY A 161 29.48 3.17 15.97
N PHE A 162 29.64 4.42 16.43
CA PHE A 162 30.96 5.05 16.63
C PHE A 162 31.23 5.43 18.12
N PRO A 163 32.49 5.38 18.56
CA PRO A 163 33.72 5.03 17.83
C PRO A 163 33.76 3.55 17.42
N THR A 164 34.41 3.24 16.28
CA THR A 164 34.72 1.89 15.84
C THR A 164 36.21 1.83 15.42
N SER A 165 36.72 0.62 15.19
CA SER A 165 38.13 0.45 14.79
C SER A 165 38.24 -0.54 13.62
N LYS A 166 39.23 -0.31 12.75
CA LYS A 166 39.58 -1.21 11.65
C LYS A 166 41.06 -1.20 11.37
N LEU A 167 41.60 -2.35 10.95
CA LEU A 167 43.02 -2.45 10.56
C LEU A 167 43.25 -1.85 9.17
N ALA A 168 44.34 -1.11 9.01
CA ALA A 168 44.89 -0.79 7.71
C ALA A 168 45.31 -2.11 7.01
N ASN A 169 45.34 -2.10 5.68
CA ASN A 169 45.85 -3.23 4.90
C ASN A 169 47.38 -3.30 4.94
N SER A 170 48.00 -4.26 4.25
CA SER A 170 49.45 -4.42 4.16
C SER A 170 50.17 -3.24 3.47
N ALA A 171 49.47 -2.37 2.77
CA ALA A 171 49.97 -1.14 2.17
C ALA A 171 49.73 0.10 3.05
N GLY A 172 49.25 -0.06 4.28
CA GLY A 172 48.94 1.06 5.19
C GLY A 172 47.70 1.88 4.75
N ILE A 173 46.77 1.26 4.02
CA ILE A 173 45.52 1.91 3.56
C ILE A 173 44.34 1.41 4.38
N LEU A 174 43.57 2.32 4.95
CA LEU A 174 42.26 2.05 5.54
C LEU A 174 41.18 2.18 4.44
N SER A 175 40.28 1.21 4.36
CA SER A 175 39.03 1.31 3.61
C SER A 175 37.89 0.94 4.53
N PHE A 176 36.95 1.84 4.72
CA PHE A 176 35.79 1.68 5.60
C PHE A 176 34.52 2.22 4.94
N THR A 177 33.39 1.61 5.23
CA THR A 177 32.09 2.08 4.74
C THR A 177 31.11 2.24 5.91
N TRP A 178 30.32 3.29 5.86
CA TRP A 178 29.22 3.54 6.78
C TRP A 178 27.96 3.95 6.00
N ALA A 179 26.83 3.34 6.29
CA ALA A 179 25.54 3.78 5.79
C ALA A 179 24.78 4.44 6.95
N PRO A 180 24.63 5.78 6.97
CA PRO A 180 23.87 6.45 8.01
C PRO A 180 22.45 5.91 8.04
N PRO A 181 21.94 5.46 9.20
CA PRO A 181 20.53 5.04 9.35
C PRO A 181 19.54 6.10 8.87
N TYR A 182 18.36 5.67 8.48
CA TYR A 182 17.29 6.56 7.99
C TYR A 182 16.86 7.65 9.00
N ASN A 183 17.12 7.46 10.28
CA ASN A 183 16.82 8.37 11.37
C ASN A 183 18.04 9.14 11.90
N THR A 184 19.20 9.05 11.22
CA THR A 184 20.39 9.84 11.57
C THR A 184 20.04 11.33 11.57
N PRO A 185 20.52 12.15 12.52
CA PRO A 185 20.38 13.60 12.46
C PRO A 185 20.84 14.16 11.10
N LEU A 186 20.21 15.23 10.65
CA LEU A 186 20.61 15.92 9.41
C LEU A 186 21.67 16.97 9.68
N GLY A 187 22.39 17.35 8.63
CA GLY A 187 23.38 18.42 8.64
C GLY A 187 24.81 17.91 8.73
N ASN A 188 25.66 18.74 9.31
CA ASN A 188 27.10 18.53 9.26
C ASN A 188 27.61 17.46 10.23
N PHE A 189 28.41 16.54 9.68
CA PHE A 189 29.15 15.51 10.39
C PHE A 189 30.64 15.68 10.16
N THR A 190 31.45 15.24 11.12
CA THR A 190 32.89 15.18 11.00
C THR A 190 33.36 13.75 11.22
N GLY A 191 34.06 13.22 10.24
CA GLY A 191 34.82 11.97 10.31
C GLY A 191 36.24 12.26 10.80
N THR A 192 36.70 11.53 11.80
CA THR A 192 38.07 11.64 12.32
C THR A 192 38.67 10.25 12.47
N LEU A 193 39.92 10.09 12.01
CA LEU A 193 40.68 8.85 12.07
C LEU A 193 41.89 9.04 12.98
N THR A 194 42.19 8.01 13.77
CA THR A 194 43.38 8.04 14.66
C THR A 194 44.01 6.67 14.70
N GLY A 195 45.18 6.53 14.16
CA GLY A 195 46.00 5.33 14.28
C GLY A 195 46.64 5.22 15.68
N VAL A 196 46.97 4.00 16.10
CA VAL A 196 47.63 3.75 17.39
C VAL A 196 49.00 4.42 17.44
N THR A 197 49.72 4.45 16.33
CA THR A 197 51.07 5.03 16.22
C THR A 197 51.16 6.12 15.18
N THR A 198 50.25 6.21 14.24
CA THR A 198 50.25 7.19 13.16
C THR A 198 49.12 8.18 13.37
N THR A 199 49.43 9.46 13.38
CA THR A 199 48.48 10.57 13.45
C THR A 199 48.79 11.56 12.34
N ASN A 200 47.89 11.71 11.39
CA ASN A 200 48.03 12.61 10.24
C ASN A 200 47.36 13.98 10.47
N GLY A 201 46.85 14.23 11.65
CA GLY A 201 46.29 15.53 12.05
C GLY A 201 45.05 15.94 11.21
N ALA A 202 45.16 17.08 10.54
CA ALA A 202 44.06 17.61 9.74
C ALA A 202 43.67 16.73 8.54
N LEU A 203 44.66 15.95 8.02
CA LEU A 203 44.43 15.03 6.89
C LEU A 203 43.51 13.84 7.24
N ASP A 204 43.43 13.51 8.52
CA ASP A 204 42.58 12.44 9.06
C ASP A 204 41.23 12.96 9.56
N THR A 205 40.88 14.20 9.24
CA THR A 205 39.64 14.84 9.66
C THR A 205 38.97 15.50 8.46
N GLN A 206 37.72 15.16 8.23
CA GLN A 206 36.92 15.77 7.16
C GLN A 206 35.46 15.93 7.57
N SER A 207 34.87 17.07 7.22
CA SER A 207 33.45 17.34 7.36
C SER A 207 32.68 16.97 6.09
N PHE A 208 31.48 16.51 6.27
CA PHE A 208 30.52 16.20 5.21
C PHE A 208 29.09 16.36 5.73
N ASP A 209 28.14 16.57 4.84
CA ASP A 209 26.74 16.77 5.20
C ASP A 209 25.91 15.51 4.97
N ILE A 210 24.91 15.29 5.83
CA ILE A 210 23.89 14.26 5.69
C ILE A 210 22.55 14.93 5.42
N ASP A 211 22.01 14.69 4.25
CA ASP A 211 20.72 15.15 3.77
C ASP A 211 19.61 14.12 4.00
N PRO A 212 18.33 14.51 3.95
CA PRO A 212 17.22 13.58 3.95
C PRO A 212 17.33 12.53 2.83
N ALA A 213 16.91 11.30 3.12
CA ALA A 213 16.82 10.28 2.09
C ALA A 213 15.61 10.53 1.19
N SER A 214 15.80 10.37 -0.11
CA SER A 214 14.71 10.33 -1.09
C SER A 214 14.07 8.94 -1.04
N VAL A 215 12.78 8.89 -0.64
CA VAL A 215 12.04 7.62 -0.55
C VAL A 215 11.47 7.27 -1.91
N ASN A 216 11.71 6.04 -2.36
CA ASN A 216 11.17 5.51 -3.61
C ASN A 216 9.85 4.77 -3.35
N ILE A 217 8.83 5.09 -4.15
CA ILE A 217 7.54 4.37 -4.23
C ILE A 217 7.36 4.02 -5.70
N PRO A 218 7.57 2.76 -6.10
CA PRO A 218 7.56 2.40 -7.52
C PRO A 218 6.15 2.41 -8.11
N GLN A 219 5.15 2.05 -7.32
CA GLN A 219 3.75 2.01 -7.74
C GLN A 219 2.79 2.01 -6.56
N VAL A 220 1.56 2.46 -6.82
CA VAL A 220 0.40 2.19 -5.98
C VAL A 220 -0.35 1.02 -6.58
N SER A 221 -0.64 0.00 -5.79
CA SER A 221 -1.49 -1.12 -6.18
C SER A 221 -2.88 -0.97 -5.59
N ILE A 222 -3.87 -1.51 -6.28
CA ILE A 222 -5.29 -1.54 -5.91
C ILE A 222 -5.74 -2.99 -5.78
N THR A 223 -6.83 -3.22 -5.03
CA THR A 223 -7.36 -4.59 -4.87
C THR A 223 -8.26 -5.00 -6.02
N GLN A 224 -8.96 -4.05 -6.63
CA GLN A 224 -9.88 -4.30 -7.75
C GLN A 224 -9.78 -3.20 -8.80
N THR A 225 -9.73 -3.59 -10.07
CA THR A 225 -9.70 -2.64 -11.20
C THR A 225 -11.09 -2.12 -11.60
N LEU A 226 -12.15 -2.80 -11.17
CA LEU A 226 -13.53 -2.41 -11.35
C LEU A 226 -14.27 -2.56 -10.03
N LEU A 227 -14.81 -1.48 -9.54
CA LEU A 227 -15.61 -1.42 -8.33
C LEU A 227 -17.02 -0.91 -8.62
N GLN A 228 -17.93 -1.25 -7.74
CA GLN A 228 -19.24 -0.63 -7.69
C GLN A 228 -19.26 0.43 -6.58
N ARG A 229 -20.08 1.45 -6.72
CA ARG A 229 -20.40 2.37 -5.63
C ARG A 229 -20.74 1.61 -4.36
N SER A 230 -20.43 2.13 -3.22
CA SER A 230 -20.52 1.56 -1.87
C SER A 230 -19.44 0.54 -1.50
N GLN A 231 -18.71 -0.02 -2.44
CA GLN A 231 -17.58 -0.90 -2.16
C GLN A 231 -16.39 -0.12 -1.58
N VAL A 232 -15.47 -0.84 -0.97
CA VAL A 232 -14.24 -0.28 -0.41
C VAL A 232 -13.07 -0.65 -1.30
N GLU A 233 -12.29 0.34 -1.75
CA GLU A 233 -10.99 0.11 -2.36
C GLU A 233 -9.88 0.26 -1.33
N SER A 234 -8.86 -0.59 -1.45
CA SER A 234 -7.65 -0.52 -0.65
C SER A 234 -6.44 -0.24 -1.54
N PHE A 235 -5.84 0.91 -1.31
CA PHE A 235 -4.64 1.37 -2.00
C PHE A 235 -3.41 0.95 -1.21
N ARG A 236 -2.47 0.26 -1.85
CA ARG A 236 -1.29 -0.32 -1.20
C ARG A 236 -0.03 0.05 -1.93
N PHE A 237 1.05 0.26 -1.18
CA PHE A 237 2.37 0.48 -1.76
C PHE A 237 3.49 0.11 -0.78
N VAL A 238 4.68 -0.08 -1.33
CA VAL A 238 5.92 -0.22 -0.58
C VAL A 238 6.74 1.05 -0.78
N ALA A 239 7.25 1.59 0.31
CA ALA A 239 8.18 2.71 0.31
C ALA A 239 9.57 2.20 0.71
N SER A 240 10.61 2.59 -0.01
CA SER A 240 11.98 2.13 0.25
C SER A 240 12.99 3.29 0.19
N TYR A 241 14.00 3.20 1.05
CA TYR A 241 15.13 4.11 1.04
C TYR A 241 16.12 3.79 -0.09
N PRO A 242 17.10 4.67 -0.39
CA PRO A 242 18.10 4.45 -1.44
C PRO A 242 18.87 3.13 -1.35
N ASN A 243 19.12 2.62 -0.14
CA ASN A 243 19.76 1.32 0.10
C ASN A 243 18.79 0.12 -0.02
N SER A 244 17.57 0.33 -0.56
CA SER A 244 16.50 -0.67 -0.66
C SER A 244 15.91 -1.15 0.67
N LEU A 245 16.31 -0.56 1.81
CA LEU A 245 15.64 -0.83 3.08
C LEU A 245 14.21 -0.28 3.03
N GLN A 246 13.24 -1.09 3.41
CA GLN A 246 11.85 -0.69 3.45
C GLN A 246 11.57 0.31 4.58
N ALA A 247 10.91 1.42 4.28
CA ALA A 247 10.33 2.30 5.28
C ALA A 247 9.14 1.60 5.96
N ARG A 248 9.10 1.67 7.30
CA ARG A 248 8.05 1.05 8.13
C ARG A 248 7.34 2.04 9.04
N THR A 249 7.65 3.31 8.91
CA THR A 249 7.07 4.42 9.66
C THR A 249 6.63 5.52 8.70
N GLY A 250 5.78 6.42 9.18
CA GLY A 250 5.29 7.52 8.38
C GLY A 250 3.95 7.27 7.71
N SER A 251 3.62 8.14 6.77
CA SER A 251 2.36 8.12 6.04
C SER A 251 2.50 8.76 4.67
N ALA A 252 1.55 8.45 3.78
CA ALA A 252 1.36 9.15 2.52
C ALA A 252 -0.08 9.64 2.37
N ILE A 253 -0.25 10.71 1.64
CA ILE A 253 -1.56 11.14 1.15
C ILE A 253 -1.76 10.58 -0.26
N ILE A 254 -2.76 9.71 -0.40
CA ILE A 254 -3.21 9.22 -1.69
C ILE A 254 -4.36 10.10 -2.14
N ARG A 255 -4.19 10.78 -3.26
CA ARG A 255 -5.24 11.58 -3.91
C ARG A 255 -6.03 10.69 -4.86
N VAL A 256 -7.31 10.53 -4.58
CA VAL A 256 -8.24 9.81 -5.47
C VAL A 256 -9.11 10.84 -6.17
N THR A 257 -8.97 10.92 -7.49
CA THR A 257 -9.74 11.85 -8.35
C THR A 257 -10.84 11.06 -9.04
N GLU A 258 -12.08 11.54 -8.92
CA GLU A 258 -13.26 10.95 -9.58
C GLU A 258 -13.22 11.15 -11.10
N ALA A 259 -14.14 10.50 -11.82
CA ALA A 259 -14.23 10.58 -13.28
C ALA A 259 -14.55 11.97 -13.82
N ASP A 260 -15.09 12.89 -12.99
CA ASP A 260 -15.33 14.28 -13.35
C ASP A 260 -14.03 15.12 -13.41
N GLY A 261 -12.92 14.60 -12.93
CA GLY A 261 -11.60 15.26 -12.88
C GLY A 261 -11.49 16.37 -11.84
N THR A 262 -12.55 16.68 -11.10
CA THR A 262 -12.63 17.81 -10.16
C THR A 262 -12.84 17.39 -8.72
N THR A 263 -13.59 16.33 -8.49
CA THR A 263 -13.83 15.79 -7.15
C THR A 263 -12.62 14.98 -6.69
N ILE A 264 -12.02 15.40 -5.57
CA ILE A 264 -10.79 14.81 -5.05
C ILE A 264 -11.00 14.37 -3.60
N HIS A 265 -10.56 13.15 -3.31
CA HIS A 265 -10.56 12.57 -1.97
C HIS A 265 -9.11 12.30 -1.53
N ASN A 266 -8.73 12.84 -0.36
CA ASN A 266 -7.42 12.62 0.23
C ASN A 266 -7.50 11.47 1.25
N ILE A 267 -6.73 10.42 1.02
CA ILE A 267 -6.73 9.20 1.83
C ILE A 267 -5.37 9.07 2.48
N THR A 268 -5.34 8.99 3.80
CA THR A 268 -4.09 8.75 4.52
C THR A 268 -3.77 7.24 4.51
N ALA A 269 -2.65 6.89 3.91
CA ALA A 269 -2.08 5.55 3.97
C ALA A 269 -1.04 5.47 5.09
N THR A 270 -1.12 4.44 5.93
CA THR A 270 -0.20 4.18 7.04
C THR A 270 0.38 2.77 6.94
N TYR A 271 1.54 2.54 7.57
CA TYR A 271 2.16 1.22 7.57
C TYR A 271 1.31 0.20 8.34
N LYS A 272 1.04 -0.94 7.70
CA LYS A 272 0.34 -2.08 8.28
C LYS A 272 1.33 -3.21 8.52
N THR A 273 1.69 -3.42 9.78
CA THR A 273 2.66 -4.46 10.18
C THR A 273 2.25 -5.85 9.72
N SER A 274 0.95 -6.18 9.78
CA SER A 274 0.41 -7.47 9.33
C SER A 274 0.56 -7.72 7.83
N LEU A 275 0.61 -6.66 7.02
CA LEU A 275 0.75 -6.73 5.56
C LEU A 275 2.18 -6.45 5.10
N GLY A 276 3.01 -5.84 5.95
CA GLY A 276 4.36 -5.42 5.58
C GLY A 276 4.40 -4.29 4.56
N LEU A 277 3.35 -3.46 4.44
CA LEU A 277 3.24 -2.39 3.45
C LEU A 277 2.36 -1.24 3.97
N PHE A 278 2.32 -0.13 3.25
CA PHE A 278 1.41 0.99 3.51
C PHE A 278 0.06 0.73 2.87
N GLU A 279 -1.02 1.01 3.62
CA GLU A 279 -2.38 0.87 3.14
C GLU A 279 -3.23 2.06 3.59
N GLY A 280 -4.03 2.56 2.64
CA GLY A 280 -5.16 3.44 2.86
C GLY A 280 -6.38 2.87 2.19
N SER A 281 -7.57 3.03 2.77
CA SER A 281 -8.82 2.52 2.21
C SER A 281 -9.86 3.62 2.06
N TYR A 282 -10.68 3.51 1.02
CA TYR A 282 -11.75 4.44 0.73
C TYR A 282 -13.03 3.71 0.33
N ARG A 283 -14.14 4.07 1.01
CA ARG A 283 -15.46 3.59 0.61
C ARG A 283 -16.03 4.55 -0.42
N ILE A 284 -16.35 4.03 -1.60
CA ILE A 284 -16.93 4.81 -2.69
C ILE A 284 -18.37 5.19 -2.35
N PRO A 285 -18.72 6.46 -2.24
CA PRO A 285 -20.10 6.90 -1.97
C PRO A 285 -21.08 6.47 -3.06
N LEU A 286 -22.37 6.29 -2.70
CA LEU A 286 -23.41 5.93 -3.65
C LEU A 286 -23.69 7.02 -4.71
N ASN A 287 -23.35 8.30 -4.39
CA ASN A 287 -23.54 9.46 -5.24
C ASN A 287 -22.28 9.88 -6.02
N SER A 288 -21.20 9.12 -5.94
CA SER A 288 -19.97 9.40 -6.70
C SER A 288 -20.17 9.35 -8.20
N THR A 289 -19.30 9.98 -8.97
CA THR A 289 -19.30 9.88 -10.43
C THR A 289 -18.87 8.48 -10.88
N THR A 290 -19.50 7.95 -11.91
CA THR A 290 -19.10 6.65 -12.52
C THR A 290 -18.13 6.89 -13.67
N GLY A 291 -17.23 5.93 -13.90
CA GLY A 291 -16.23 6.01 -14.96
C GLY A 291 -14.83 5.72 -14.48
N ALA A 292 -13.84 6.28 -15.17
CA ALA A 292 -12.43 6.10 -14.85
C ALA A 292 -12.01 7.04 -13.71
N TRP A 293 -11.48 6.46 -12.64
CA TRP A 293 -10.93 7.15 -11.49
C TRP A 293 -9.42 6.99 -11.45
N VAL A 294 -8.74 7.90 -10.77
CA VAL A 294 -7.28 7.90 -10.66
C VAL A 294 -6.87 8.05 -9.20
N ALA A 295 -6.03 7.12 -8.73
CA ALA A 295 -5.33 7.25 -7.46
C ALA A 295 -3.88 7.70 -7.72
N SER A 296 -3.40 8.70 -7.00
CA SER A 296 -2.03 9.21 -7.15
C SER A 296 -1.38 9.50 -5.82
N ILE A 297 -0.05 9.37 -5.78
CA ILE A 297 0.79 9.95 -4.74
C ILE A 297 1.64 11.02 -5.40
N ASP A 298 1.49 12.27 -4.96
CA ASP A 298 2.23 13.40 -5.49
C ASP A 298 3.72 13.34 -5.10
N ILE A 299 4.56 14.10 -5.80
CA ILE A 299 5.97 14.27 -5.43
C ILE A 299 6.06 14.74 -3.96
N GLY A 300 6.88 14.06 -3.15
CA GLY A 300 7.00 14.38 -1.73
C GLY A 300 5.76 14.05 -0.89
N GLY A 301 4.75 13.40 -1.44
CA GLY A 301 3.49 13.06 -0.75
C GLY A 301 3.61 12.00 0.35
N PHE A 302 4.77 11.39 0.51
CA PHE A 302 5.12 10.48 1.60
C PHE A 302 6.14 11.15 2.53
N ASN A 303 5.99 10.93 3.84
CA ASN A 303 6.95 11.34 4.86
C ASN A 303 7.08 10.21 5.91
N ASP A 304 8.31 9.81 6.23
CA ASP A 304 8.57 8.72 7.16
C ASP A 304 8.51 9.12 8.65
N GLY A 305 8.32 10.41 8.93
CA GLY A 305 8.34 11.00 10.28
C GLY A 305 9.73 11.47 10.74
N TYR A 306 10.80 11.17 9.99
CA TYR A 306 12.16 11.62 10.27
C TYR A 306 12.63 12.69 9.27
N GLY A 307 11.75 13.13 8.38
CA GLY A 307 12.03 14.14 7.37
C GLY A 307 12.51 13.57 6.03
N ASN A 308 12.53 12.23 5.86
CA ASN A 308 12.75 11.63 4.57
C ASN A 308 11.42 11.62 3.80
N THR A 309 11.44 12.04 2.54
CA THR A 309 10.24 12.26 1.73
C THR A 309 10.33 11.56 0.39
N GLY A 310 9.19 11.32 -0.23
CA GLY A 310 9.07 10.72 -1.56
C GLY A 310 7.63 10.68 -2.05
N PRO A 311 7.38 10.11 -3.22
CA PRO A 311 8.34 9.76 -4.26
C PRO A 311 8.95 10.99 -4.93
N VAL A 312 10.04 10.80 -5.68
CA VAL A 312 10.69 11.89 -6.45
C VAL A 312 9.97 12.19 -7.76
N SER A 313 9.11 11.28 -8.21
CA SER A 313 8.19 11.45 -9.34
C SER A 313 6.81 10.97 -8.93
N GLY A 314 5.75 11.63 -9.39
CA GLY A 314 4.37 11.25 -9.07
C GLY A 314 4.07 9.81 -9.49
N VAL A 315 3.34 9.10 -8.63
CA VAL A 315 2.91 7.70 -8.88
C VAL A 315 1.41 7.70 -9.12
N VAL A 316 0.97 7.08 -10.20
CA VAL A 316 -0.44 7.12 -10.65
C VAL A 316 -0.94 5.71 -10.93
N HIS A 317 -2.19 5.42 -10.55
CA HIS A 317 -2.89 4.18 -10.88
C HIS A 317 -4.36 4.44 -11.19
N GLY A 318 -4.86 3.90 -12.31
CA GLY A 318 -6.26 4.05 -12.75
C GLY A 318 -7.13 2.85 -12.37
N PHE A 319 -8.41 3.10 -12.06
CA PHE A 319 -9.43 2.08 -11.85
C PHE A 319 -10.81 2.61 -12.32
N ALA A 320 -11.80 1.72 -12.40
CA ALA A 320 -13.13 2.11 -12.84
C ALA A 320 -14.17 1.95 -11.73
N VAL A 321 -15.14 2.86 -11.70
CA VAL A 321 -16.29 2.83 -10.80
C VAL A 321 -17.57 2.73 -11.60
N SER A 322 -18.41 1.76 -11.30
CA SER A 322 -19.73 1.55 -11.90
C SER A 322 -20.87 1.85 -10.90
N PRO A 323 -22.10 2.06 -11.38
CA PRO A 323 -23.26 2.14 -10.50
C PRO A 323 -23.35 0.93 -9.57
N ALA A 324 -23.96 1.12 -8.40
CA ALA A 324 -24.19 0.01 -7.48
C ALA A 324 -25.34 -0.89 -7.99
N SER A 325 -25.09 -2.18 -8.09
CA SER A 325 -26.12 -3.21 -8.25
C SER A 325 -26.66 -3.57 -6.87
N LEU A 326 -27.85 -3.05 -6.52
CA LEU A 326 -28.46 -3.29 -5.21
C LEU A 326 -28.92 -4.74 -5.10
N ILE A 327 -28.65 -5.37 -3.97
CA ILE A 327 -29.10 -6.74 -3.65
C ILE A 327 -30.47 -6.63 -3.02
N VAL A 328 -31.51 -7.09 -3.73
CA VAL A 328 -32.91 -7.00 -3.32
C VAL A 328 -33.42 -8.38 -2.90
N SER A 329 -33.82 -8.50 -1.63
CA SER A 329 -34.32 -9.75 -1.04
C SER A 329 -35.75 -9.55 -0.51
N PRO A 330 -36.77 -9.80 -1.34
CA PRO A 330 -38.14 -9.66 -0.92
C PRO A 330 -38.64 -10.88 -0.10
N SER A 331 -39.59 -10.62 0.78
CA SER A 331 -40.33 -11.60 1.54
C SER A 331 -41.76 -11.10 1.78
N THR A 332 -42.68 -11.99 2.06
CA THR A 332 -44.05 -11.66 2.43
C THR A 332 -44.39 -12.23 3.79
N SER A 333 -45.48 -11.73 4.42
CA SER A 333 -45.92 -12.21 5.74
C SER A 333 -46.41 -13.67 5.72
N SER A 334 -46.83 -14.15 4.56
CA SER A 334 -47.26 -15.55 4.30
C SER A 334 -46.93 -15.92 2.85
N ASN A 335 -46.82 -17.19 2.55
CA ASN A 335 -46.75 -17.68 1.18
C ASN A 335 -48.14 -17.96 0.56
N ASN A 336 -49.19 -18.03 1.40
CA ASN A 336 -50.57 -18.31 0.97
C ASN A 336 -51.50 -17.19 1.44
N TYR A 337 -52.29 -16.69 0.53
CA TYR A 337 -53.30 -15.65 0.78
C TYR A 337 -54.64 -16.03 0.18
N THR A 338 -55.69 -15.51 0.78
CA THR A 338 -57.04 -15.61 0.20
C THR A 338 -57.43 -14.28 -0.42
N ILE A 339 -58.32 -14.33 -1.42
CA ILE A 339 -58.91 -13.12 -1.99
C ILE A 339 -59.51 -12.25 -0.89
N GLY A 340 -59.23 -10.93 -0.94
CA GLY A 340 -59.61 -9.95 0.09
C GLY A 340 -58.52 -9.68 1.15
N ASN A 341 -57.49 -10.51 1.25
CA ASN A 341 -56.39 -10.29 2.20
C ASN A 341 -55.40 -9.20 1.69
N VAL A 342 -54.67 -8.63 2.63
CA VAL A 342 -53.54 -7.75 2.34
C VAL A 342 -52.25 -8.55 2.35
N VAL A 343 -51.53 -8.53 1.25
CA VAL A 343 -50.16 -9.07 1.15
C VAL A 343 -49.22 -8.04 1.75
N ALA A 344 -48.70 -8.31 2.94
CA ALA A 344 -47.64 -7.47 3.51
C ALA A 344 -46.30 -7.88 2.91
N ILE A 345 -45.62 -6.92 2.29
CA ILE A 345 -44.35 -7.10 1.58
C ILE A 345 -43.24 -6.49 2.42
N TYR A 346 -42.16 -7.25 2.66
CA TYR A 346 -40.97 -6.83 3.35
C TYR A 346 -39.78 -7.06 2.42
N VAL A 347 -38.97 -6.03 2.22
CA VAL A 347 -37.82 -6.10 1.34
C VAL A 347 -36.56 -5.65 2.06
N SER A 348 -35.56 -6.52 2.11
CA SER A 348 -34.20 -6.13 2.47
C SER A 348 -33.50 -5.68 1.19
N VAL A 349 -32.97 -4.45 1.17
CA VAL A 349 -32.15 -3.93 0.08
C VAL A 349 -30.79 -3.57 0.66
N ILE A 350 -29.75 -4.20 0.09
CA ILE A 350 -28.38 -4.04 0.55
C ILE A 350 -27.53 -3.54 -0.61
N THR A 351 -26.63 -2.61 -0.32
CA THR A 351 -25.64 -2.11 -1.28
C THR A 351 -24.53 -3.16 -1.50
N PRO A 352 -23.75 -3.12 -2.60
CA PRO A 352 -22.61 -4.02 -2.82
C PRO A 352 -21.56 -3.99 -1.71
N GLY A 353 -21.45 -2.87 -0.97
CA GLY A 353 -20.58 -2.73 0.19
C GLY A 353 -21.18 -3.24 1.51
N GLY A 354 -22.32 -3.94 1.47
CA GLY A 354 -22.95 -4.59 2.63
C GLY A 354 -23.80 -3.68 3.52
N ALA A 355 -23.93 -2.39 3.22
CA ALA A 355 -24.76 -1.47 3.99
C ALA A 355 -26.25 -1.55 3.56
N ASN A 356 -27.18 -1.34 4.50
CA ASN A 356 -28.58 -1.20 4.19
C ASN A 356 -28.81 0.01 3.28
N PHE A 357 -29.61 -0.18 2.23
CA PHE A 357 -30.10 0.88 1.38
C PHE A 357 -31.35 1.48 2.01
N THR A 358 -31.24 2.72 2.49
CA THR A 358 -32.28 3.38 3.29
C THR A 358 -32.91 4.58 2.62
N SER A 359 -32.35 5.01 1.45
CA SER A 359 -32.81 6.19 0.72
C SER A 359 -32.95 5.85 -0.77
N GLY A 360 -34.00 6.36 -1.40
CA GLY A 360 -34.35 6.07 -2.80
C GLY A 360 -35.79 5.68 -2.96
N ALA A 361 -36.13 4.98 -4.01
CA ALA A 361 -37.47 4.45 -4.31
C ALA A 361 -37.41 2.91 -4.39
N VAL A 362 -38.29 2.25 -3.65
CA VAL A 362 -38.49 0.81 -3.75
C VAL A 362 -39.98 0.54 -4.05
N SER A 363 -40.27 -0.17 -5.12
CA SER A 363 -41.63 -0.45 -5.55
C SER A 363 -41.83 -1.93 -5.81
N ALA A 364 -43.05 -2.40 -5.52
CA ALA A 364 -43.49 -3.77 -5.78
C ALA A 364 -44.53 -3.77 -6.88
N THR A 365 -44.39 -4.67 -7.85
CA THR A 365 -45.36 -4.92 -8.92
C THR A 365 -45.78 -6.39 -8.92
N THR A 366 -47.06 -6.67 -9.00
CA THR A 366 -47.61 -8.04 -8.98
C THR A 366 -48.00 -8.51 -10.36
N PHE A 367 -47.64 -9.74 -10.69
CA PHE A 367 -47.94 -10.40 -11.97
C PHE A 367 -48.64 -11.75 -11.76
N PHE A 368 -49.54 -12.09 -12.67
CA PHE A 368 -50.15 -13.41 -12.79
C PHE A 368 -50.08 -13.87 -14.27
N SER A 369 -49.55 -15.05 -14.50
CA SER A 369 -49.34 -15.59 -15.86
C SER A 369 -48.62 -14.59 -16.81
N GLY A 370 -47.66 -13.83 -16.30
CA GLY A 370 -46.91 -12.83 -17.07
C GLY A 370 -47.63 -11.50 -17.29
N GLN A 371 -48.91 -11.38 -16.88
CA GLN A 371 -49.65 -10.13 -16.97
C GLN A 371 -49.65 -9.38 -15.64
N ARG A 372 -49.46 -8.08 -15.70
CA ARG A 372 -49.52 -7.20 -14.53
C ARG A 372 -50.92 -7.10 -14.01
N ILE A 373 -51.15 -7.47 -12.77
CA ILE A 373 -52.45 -7.45 -12.09
C ILE A 373 -52.56 -6.37 -11.01
N GLY A 374 -51.41 -5.80 -10.56
CA GLY A 374 -51.35 -4.68 -9.61
C GLY A 374 -50.48 -3.56 -10.09
N GLY A 375 -50.79 -2.31 -9.75
CA GLY A 375 -49.95 -1.15 -9.99
C GLY A 375 -48.68 -1.18 -9.11
N PRO A 376 -47.62 -0.39 -9.41
CA PRO A 376 -46.50 -0.33 -8.52
C PRO A 376 -46.93 0.20 -7.15
N VAL A 377 -46.72 -0.58 -6.12
CA VAL A 377 -46.89 -0.17 -4.71
C VAL A 377 -45.56 0.38 -4.24
N GLN A 378 -45.55 1.63 -3.80
CA GLN A 378 -44.35 2.22 -3.17
C GLN A 378 -44.19 1.63 -1.79
N LEU A 379 -42.95 1.22 -1.47
CA LEU A 379 -42.56 0.73 -0.17
C LEU A 379 -41.83 1.84 0.61
N PHE A 380 -41.99 1.87 1.93
CA PHE A 380 -41.38 2.83 2.82
C PHE A 380 -40.35 2.14 3.72
N TYR A 381 -39.24 2.80 4.00
CA TYR A 381 -38.21 2.22 4.88
C TYR A 381 -38.66 2.28 6.34
N ASP A 382 -38.79 1.11 6.96
CA ASP A 382 -39.09 0.97 8.39
C ASP A 382 -37.79 0.81 9.16
N LEU A 383 -37.39 1.86 9.87
CA LEU A 383 -36.17 1.90 10.70
C LEU A 383 -36.17 0.82 11.79
N SER A 384 -37.34 0.51 12.37
CA SER A 384 -37.44 -0.47 13.45
C SER A 384 -37.17 -1.90 12.99
N ARG A 385 -37.48 -2.21 11.73
CA ARG A 385 -37.28 -3.51 11.11
C ARG A 385 -36.03 -3.57 10.21
N GLY A 386 -35.43 -2.41 9.88
CA GLY A 386 -34.35 -2.34 8.91
C GLY A 386 -34.73 -2.80 7.50
N LYS A 387 -36.02 -2.66 7.12
CA LYS A 387 -36.58 -3.16 5.85
C LYS A 387 -37.51 -2.15 5.19
N TRP A 388 -37.65 -2.27 3.88
CA TRP A 388 -38.72 -1.59 3.14
C TRP A 388 -40.00 -2.36 3.29
N VAL A 389 -41.10 -1.66 3.60
CA VAL A 389 -42.40 -2.25 3.92
C VAL A 389 -43.53 -1.63 3.11
N GLY A 390 -44.44 -2.43 2.66
CA GLY A 390 -45.66 -2.01 2.01
C GLY A 390 -46.69 -3.10 1.95
N GLY A 391 -47.86 -2.83 1.38
CA GLY A 391 -48.92 -3.82 1.27
C GLY A 391 -49.71 -3.68 0.00
N TYR A 392 -50.20 -4.81 -0.52
CA TYR A 392 -51.10 -4.90 -1.66
C TYR A 392 -52.35 -5.65 -1.25
N THR A 393 -53.53 -5.07 -1.49
CA THR A 393 -54.83 -5.73 -1.23
C THR A 393 -55.25 -6.57 -2.44
N ILE A 394 -55.53 -7.85 -2.21
CA ILE A 394 -56.01 -8.77 -3.23
C ILE A 394 -57.49 -8.49 -3.46
N ASN A 395 -57.85 -7.95 -4.63
CA ASN A 395 -59.21 -7.60 -4.96
C ASN A 395 -60.09 -8.88 -5.15
N THR A 396 -61.38 -8.73 -4.98
CA THR A 396 -62.35 -9.83 -5.15
C THR A 396 -62.40 -10.39 -6.57
N THR A 397 -61.99 -9.60 -7.57
CA THR A 397 -61.90 -9.98 -8.98
C THR A 397 -60.56 -10.54 -9.39
N SER A 398 -59.60 -10.61 -8.46
CA SER A 398 -58.24 -11.09 -8.75
C SER A 398 -58.24 -12.59 -9.07
N PRO A 399 -57.39 -13.06 -10.00
CA PRO A 399 -57.31 -14.47 -10.35
C PRO A 399 -56.64 -15.26 -9.21
N SER A 400 -57.16 -16.49 -8.97
CA SER A 400 -56.49 -17.42 -8.07
C SER A 400 -55.30 -18.13 -8.77
N GLY A 401 -54.27 -18.47 -8.03
CA GLY A 401 -53.08 -19.16 -8.52
C GLY A 401 -51.77 -18.53 -8.01
N VAL A 402 -50.65 -18.89 -8.63
CA VAL A 402 -49.33 -18.38 -8.24
C VAL A 402 -49.11 -16.99 -8.83
N TRP A 403 -48.85 -16.04 -7.95
CA TRP A 403 -48.48 -14.67 -8.33
C TRP A 403 -47.00 -14.43 -8.13
N LEU A 404 -46.39 -13.69 -9.05
CA LEU A 404 -45.04 -13.19 -8.94
C LEU A 404 -45.09 -11.75 -8.41
N VAL A 405 -44.34 -11.47 -7.36
CA VAL A 405 -44.16 -10.13 -6.82
C VAL A 405 -42.73 -9.68 -7.18
N GLU A 406 -42.61 -8.74 -8.09
CA GLU A 406 -41.36 -8.16 -8.53
C GLU A 406 -41.08 -6.85 -7.77
N ILE A 407 -39.84 -6.71 -7.32
CA ILE A 407 -39.36 -5.53 -6.57
C ILE A 407 -38.29 -4.83 -7.39
N ASN A 408 -38.49 -3.55 -7.60
CA ASN A 408 -37.49 -2.66 -8.16
C ASN A 408 -37.01 -1.66 -7.08
N ALA A 409 -35.72 -1.56 -6.91
CA ALA A 409 -35.08 -0.55 -6.05
C ALA A 409 -34.21 0.38 -6.91
N THR A 410 -34.28 1.68 -6.70
CA THR A 410 -33.51 2.67 -7.45
C THR A 410 -33.27 3.92 -6.62
N ASP A 411 -32.19 4.66 -6.93
CA ASP A 411 -31.93 5.99 -6.38
C ASP A 411 -31.79 7.04 -7.49
N LEU A 412 -31.56 8.29 -7.10
CA LEU A 412 -31.39 9.41 -8.03
C LEU A 412 -30.05 9.38 -8.80
N TYR A 413 -29.12 8.53 -8.39
CA TYR A 413 -27.78 8.44 -8.94
C TYR A 413 -27.62 7.28 -9.96
N GLY A 414 -28.70 6.56 -10.24
CA GLY A 414 -28.70 5.43 -11.19
C GLY A 414 -28.24 4.09 -10.60
N ASN A 415 -28.21 3.96 -9.28
CA ASN A 415 -28.03 2.67 -8.62
C ASN A 415 -29.35 1.93 -8.66
N THR A 416 -29.34 0.64 -9.05
CA THR A 416 -30.56 -0.14 -9.27
C THR A 416 -30.43 -1.54 -8.72
N GLY A 417 -31.55 -2.15 -8.36
CA GLY A 417 -31.63 -3.54 -7.96
C GLY A 417 -32.98 -4.13 -8.25
N TYR A 418 -32.99 -5.43 -8.48
CA TYR A 418 -34.18 -6.20 -8.78
C TYR A 418 -34.25 -7.48 -7.93
N GLY A 419 -35.43 -7.84 -7.48
CA GLY A 419 -35.69 -9.09 -6.77
C GLY A 419 -37.14 -9.54 -6.97
N SER A 420 -37.41 -10.81 -6.78
CA SER A 420 -38.77 -11.33 -6.91
C SER A 420 -39.06 -12.39 -5.84
N THR A 421 -40.35 -12.54 -5.53
CA THR A 421 -40.88 -13.63 -4.69
C THR A 421 -42.23 -14.06 -5.24
N SER A 422 -42.67 -15.29 -4.91
CA SER A 422 -43.97 -15.80 -5.34
C SER A 422 -44.86 -16.03 -4.13
N ILE A 423 -46.16 -15.83 -4.35
CA ILE A 423 -47.25 -16.14 -3.38
C ILE A 423 -48.34 -16.96 -4.06
N LEU A 424 -49.03 -17.79 -3.31
CA LEU A 424 -50.21 -18.51 -3.75
C LEU A 424 -51.46 -17.76 -3.28
N VAL A 425 -52.31 -17.39 -4.24
CA VAL A 425 -53.61 -16.77 -3.97
C VAL A 425 -54.71 -17.79 -4.21
N THR A 426 -55.54 -18.01 -3.22
CA THR A 426 -56.67 -18.95 -3.24
C THR A 426 -57.99 -18.21 -3.07
N VAL A 427 -59.05 -18.74 -3.62
CA VAL A 427 -60.43 -18.31 -3.27
C VAL A 427 -60.76 -18.79 -1.87
N SER A 428 -61.38 -17.95 -1.05
CA SER A 428 -62.01 -18.44 0.19
C SER A 428 -62.97 -19.55 -0.16
N ALA A 429 -62.76 -20.74 0.40
CA ALA A 429 -63.78 -21.74 0.30
C ALA A 429 -65.10 -21.12 0.81
N PRO A 430 -66.20 -21.26 0.08
CA PRO A 430 -67.48 -20.80 0.61
C PRO A 430 -67.60 -21.40 2.01
N GLN A 431 -67.81 -20.56 3.00
CA GLN A 431 -68.08 -21.01 4.33
C GLN A 431 -69.33 -21.90 4.18
N GLN A 432 -69.12 -23.21 4.20
CA GLN A 432 -70.27 -24.10 4.31
C GLN A 432 -71.02 -23.61 5.55
N ALA A 433 -72.15 -22.94 5.28
CA ALA A 433 -73.09 -22.65 6.34
C ALA A 433 -73.21 -23.96 7.12
N SER A 434 -72.75 -23.98 8.35
CA SER A 434 -72.90 -25.15 9.18
C SER A 434 -74.41 -25.42 9.20
N THR A 435 -74.86 -26.38 8.35
CA THR A 435 -76.21 -26.90 8.49
C THR A 435 -76.23 -27.40 9.89
N PHE A 436 -76.79 -26.54 10.75
CA PHE A 436 -76.99 -26.84 12.15
C PHE A 436 -77.70 -28.20 12.18
N ASN A 437 -76.98 -29.23 12.55
CA ASN A 437 -77.43 -30.59 12.38
C ASN A 437 -78.49 -30.82 13.46
N TYR A 438 -79.72 -30.35 13.12
CA TYR A 438 -80.89 -30.49 14.01
C TYR A 438 -81.06 -31.91 14.53
N LEU A 439 -80.55 -32.87 13.76
CA LEU A 439 -80.51 -34.27 14.15
C LEU A 439 -79.62 -34.50 15.35
N LEU A 440 -78.45 -33.82 15.41
CA LEU A 440 -77.51 -33.91 16.51
C LEU A 440 -78.07 -33.22 17.80
N VAL A 441 -78.79 -32.10 17.65
CA VAL A 441 -79.53 -31.46 18.74
C VAL A 441 -80.66 -32.34 19.24
N VAL A 442 -81.42 -32.96 18.34
CA VAL A 442 -82.50 -33.93 18.67
C VAL A 442 -81.88 -35.12 19.42
N ILE A 443 -80.75 -35.65 18.95
CA ILE A 443 -80.08 -36.76 19.63
C ILE A 443 -79.55 -36.33 21.03
N ILE A 444 -79.00 -35.14 21.18
CA ILE A 444 -78.55 -34.64 22.49
C ILE A 444 -79.75 -34.48 23.45
N ILE A 445 -80.84 -33.93 22.94
CA ILE A 445 -82.10 -33.81 23.74
C ILE A 445 -82.62 -35.17 24.14
N LEU A 446 -82.64 -36.14 23.22
CA LEU A 446 -83.16 -37.50 23.45
C LEU A 446 -82.20 -38.25 24.43
N VAL A 447 -80.88 -38.13 24.30
CA VAL A 447 -79.93 -38.70 25.26
C VAL A 447 -80.06 -38.01 26.62
N GLY A 448 -80.27 -36.71 26.63
CA GLY A 448 -80.52 -35.96 27.86
C GLY A 448 -81.82 -36.39 28.56
N ALA A 449 -82.89 -36.59 27.82
CA ALA A 449 -84.15 -37.07 28.35
C ALA A 449 -84.01 -38.50 28.89
N LEU A 450 -83.26 -39.38 28.17
CA LEU A 450 -82.97 -40.74 28.64
C LEU A 450 -82.10 -40.77 29.82
N ALA A 451 -81.10 -39.84 29.95
CA ALA A 451 -80.29 -39.72 31.12
C ALA A 451 -81.07 -39.21 32.39
N ILE A 452 -82.03 -38.29 32.15
CA ILE A 452 -82.92 -37.79 33.23
C ILE A 452 -83.83 -38.89 33.67
N LEU A 453 -84.40 -39.67 32.70
CA LEU A 453 -85.22 -40.83 33.05
C LEU A 453 -84.42 -41.92 33.75
N GLY A 454 -83.23 -42.21 33.26
CA GLY A 454 -82.31 -43.15 33.89
C GLY A 454 -81.88 -42.72 35.32
N SER A 455 -81.60 -41.46 35.49
CA SER A 455 -81.20 -40.89 36.84
C SER A 455 -82.44 -40.94 37.77
N TRP A 456 -83.60 -40.69 37.23
CA TRP A 456 -84.82 -40.79 38.03
C TRP A 456 -85.10 -42.25 38.54
N VAL A 457 -84.85 -43.25 37.68
CA VAL A 457 -84.91 -44.68 38.01
C VAL A 457 -83.81 -45.09 38.98
N VAL A 458 -82.62 -44.56 38.83
CA VAL A 458 -81.46 -44.86 39.72
C VAL A 458 -81.63 -44.16 41.15
N LEU A 459 -82.17 -42.94 41.14
CA LEU A 459 -82.49 -42.27 42.42
C LEU A 459 -83.56 -42.98 43.25
N ARG A 460 -84.44 -43.78 42.61
CA ARG A 460 -85.43 -44.64 43.25
C ARG A 460 -84.89 -45.96 43.82
N ARG A 461 -83.66 -46.39 43.39
CA ARG A 461 -82.97 -47.61 43.83
C ARG A 461 -81.58 -47.27 44.39
N GLY A 462 -81.53 -46.95 45.62
CA GLY A 462 -80.46 -47.36 46.50
C GLY A 462 -79.14 -46.63 46.51
N ARG A 463 -78.81 -46.11 47.61
CA ARG A 463 -77.50 -45.67 48.06
C ARG A 463 -76.31 -46.47 47.53
N ILE A 464 -75.35 -45.85 46.85
CA ILE A 464 -74.01 -46.40 46.68
C ILE A 464 -72.93 -45.36 47.08
N SER A 465 -71.99 -45.83 47.83
CA SER A 465 -70.89 -45.19 48.48
C SER A 465 -69.91 -44.34 47.63
N ARG A 466 -69.45 -43.25 48.22
CA ARG A 466 -68.35 -42.38 47.71
C ARG A 466 -67.03 -43.17 47.72
N ARG A 467 -66.40 -43.35 46.55
CA ARG A 467 -65.00 -43.62 46.50
C ARG A 467 -64.26 -42.34 46.12
N VAL A 468 -63.28 -41.95 46.98
CA VAL A 468 -62.38 -40.82 46.80
C VAL A 468 -61.29 -41.21 45.83
N LEU A 469 -61.15 -40.48 44.78
CA LEU A 469 -60.04 -40.63 43.83
C LEU A 469 -58.79 -39.97 44.42
N LYS A 470 -57.79 -40.75 44.83
CA LYS A 470 -56.47 -40.24 45.23
C LYS A 470 -55.64 -40.07 43.90
N VAL A 471 -55.30 -38.86 43.62
CA VAL A 471 -54.28 -38.56 42.56
C VAL A 471 -52.93 -38.75 43.19
N ASP A 472 -52.15 -39.66 42.65
CA ASP A 472 -50.80 -39.95 43.11
C ASP A 472 -49.83 -38.91 42.54
N LEU A 473 -49.45 -37.96 43.40
CA LEU A 473 -48.55 -36.86 43.02
C LEU A 473 -47.08 -37.33 42.77
N GLU A 474 -46.72 -38.52 43.23
CA GLU A 474 -45.37 -39.07 43.03
C GLU A 474 -45.12 -39.55 41.61
N ALA A 475 -46.18 -40.07 40.96
CA ALA A 475 -46.05 -40.49 39.56
C ALA A 475 -45.79 -39.31 38.60
N VAL A 476 -46.38 -38.13 38.87
CA VAL A 476 -46.19 -36.93 38.06
C VAL A 476 -44.77 -36.33 38.23
N HIS A 477 -44.20 -36.44 39.47
CA HIS A 477 -42.82 -35.99 39.72
C HIS A 477 -41.81 -36.93 39.08
N ALA A 478 -42.03 -38.22 38.99
CA ALA A 478 -41.16 -39.21 38.36
C ALA A 478 -41.08 -39.03 36.84
N GLU A 479 -42.19 -38.63 36.18
CA GLU A 479 -42.20 -38.33 34.73
C GLU A 479 -41.51 -37.02 34.42
N ALA A 480 -41.61 -35.99 35.25
CA ALA A 480 -40.90 -34.71 35.08
C ALA A 480 -39.38 -34.89 35.19
N GLN A 481 -38.88 -35.70 36.13
CA GLN A 481 -37.45 -36.02 36.27
C GLN A 481 -36.90 -36.85 35.10
N LYS A 482 -37.73 -37.63 34.43
CA LYS A 482 -37.33 -38.44 33.27
C LYS A 482 -37.11 -37.58 32.03
N VAL A 483 -37.80 -36.46 31.89
CA VAL A 483 -37.60 -35.50 30.78
C VAL A 483 -36.36 -34.65 31.00
N GLU A 484 -36.03 -34.31 32.26
CA GLU A 484 -34.88 -33.49 32.64
C GLU A 484 -33.54 -34.25 32.45
N ASN A 485 -33.56 -35.58 32.42
CA ASN A 485 -32.38 -36.45 32.23
C ASN A 485 -32.15 -36.91 30.80
N GLN A 486 -32.85 -36.37 29.79
CA GLN A 486 -32.51 -36.64 28.39
C GLN A 486 -31.23 -35.92 27.99
N ASP A 487 -30.30 -36.65 27.40
CA ASP A 487 -28.97 -36.15 27.00
C ASP A 487 -28.98 -34.84 26.17
N PHE A 488 -30.09 -34.52 25.56
CA PHE A 488 -30.32 -33.28 24.84
C PHE A 488 -30.33 -32.03 25.77
N PHE A 489 -31.03 -32.08 26.89
CA PHE A 489 -31.09 -30.96 27.82
C PHE A 489 -29.80 -30.80 28.63
N LYS A 490 -29.08 -31.88 28.84
CA LYS A 490 -27.78 -31.83 29.50
C LYS A 490 -26.73 -31.13 28.61
N LYS A 491 -26.73 -31.36 27.30
CA LYS A 491 -25.88 -30.68 26.31
C LYS A 491 -26.19 -29.18 26.18
N ILE A 492 -27.47 -28.80 26.23
CA ILE A 492 -27.84 -27.37 26.17
C ILE A 492 -27.38 -26.63 27.42
N LYS A 493 -27.48 -27.27 28.61
CA LYS A 493 -27.05 -26.67 29.87
C LYS A 493 -25.53 -26.51 29.95
N GLU A 494 -24.74 -27.43 29.42
CA GLU A 494 -23.28 -27.32 29.26
C GLU A 494 -22.91 -26.18 28.28
N GLN A 495 -23.55 -26.08 27.11
CA GLN A 495 -23.28 -25.00 26.15
C GLN A 495 -23.62 -23.60 26.70
N LEU A 496 -24.64 -23.47 27.51
CA LEU A 496 -24.99 -22.20 28.14
C LEU A 496 -24.06 -21.82 29.32
N SER A 497 -23.46 -22.81 30.00
CA SER A 497 -22.45 -22.54 31.03
C SER A 497 -21.12 -22.11 30.45
N ASP A 498 -20.70 -22.67 29.32
CA ASP A 498 -19.45 -22.32 28.62
C ASP A 498 -19.51 -20.91 28.02
N GLN A 499 -20.64 -20.51 27.45
CA GLN A 499 -20.84 -19.12 26.99
C GLN A 499 -20.85 -18.08 28.11
N ARG A 500 -21.16 -18.49 29.32
CA ARG A 500 -21.18 -17.56 30.46
C ARG A 500 -19.80 -17.40 31.13
N SER A 501 -18.89 -18.36 30.92
CA SER A 501 -17.52 -18.29 31.42
C SER A 501 -16.61 -17.50 30.47
N GLU A 502 -16.87 -17.50 29.15
CA GLU A 502 -16.09 -16.70 28.17
C GLU A 502 -16.37 -15.20 28.27
N ASN A 503 -17.55 -14.80 28.71
CA ASN A 503 -17.88 -13.37 28.85
C ASN A 503 -17.40 -12.72 30.18
N GLN A 504 -16.72 -13.47 31.06
CA GLN A 504 -16.20 -12.95 32.32
C GLN A 504 -14.68 -12.82 32.41
N SER A 505 -13.95 -13.14 31.34
CA SER A 505 -12.47 -13.01 31.29
C SER A 505 -12.03 -11.95 30.26
N SER A 506 -12.34 -10.70 30.55
CA SER A 506 -11.59 -9.57 29.96
C SER A 506 -11.14 -8.68 31.11
N PRO A 507 -9.86 -8.70 31.48
CA PRO A 507 -9.34 -7.74 32.43
C PRO A 507 -8.94 -6.46 31.71
N ASP A 508 -9.39 -5.33 32.27
CA ASP A 508 -8.79 -4.01 32.09
C ASP A 508 -7.27 -4.07 32.10
N SER A 509 -6.64 -3.47 31.10
CA SER A 509 -5.28 -2.98 31.24
C SER A 509 -5.18 -1.56 30.67
N LYS A 510 -4.80 -0.72 31.57
CA LYS A 510 -4.40 0.68 31.41
C LYS A 510 -3.36 0.90 30.33
#